data_c30825375628a9c761253590f5e7d345
#
_entry.id   c30825375628a9c761253590f5e7d345
#
_cell.length_a   1.000
_cell.length_b   1.000
_cell.length_c   1.000
_cell.angle_alpha   90.00
_cell.angle_beta   90.00
_cell.angle_gamma   90.00
#
_symmetry.space_group_name_H-M   'P 1'
#
loop_
_entity.id
_entity.type
_entity.pdbx_description
1 polymer ?
#
loop_
_entity_poly.entity_id
_entity_poly.type
_entity_poly.pdbx_seq_one_letter_code
_entity_poly.pdbx_strand_id
1 'polypeptide(L)'
;MKNLFYILLISANLISCVSTDEKKESNSNFSFENSIIEFSSTDDLGNVLFYPEGEVAITSTIMVWKPGFETPWHFHPFTGPAFIVQGELTVDFDTTSALSNLESEKTPHLTKVFKAGDSFLAIPDVWHKSHNYGSKDLIFTVSWLGEKGKPIKVLSN
;
A
#
# COMPACT_ATOMS: atom_id res chain seq x y z
N MET A 1 32.98 -86.00 -22.90
CA MET A 1 32.29 -85.53 -21.71
C MET A 1 32.32 -84.02 -21.77
N LYS A 2 31.19 -83.36 -22.14
CA LYS A 2 31.11 -81.89 -22.38
C LYS A 2 30.38 -81.28 -21.21
N ASN A 3 31.07 -80.43 -20.42
CA ASN A 3 30.45 -79.66 -19.35
C ASN A 3 29.89 -78.37 -19.94
N LEU A 4 28.56 -78.22 -19.87
CA LEU A 4 27.83 -77.08 -20.31
C LEU A 4 27.67 -76.13 -19.11
N PHE A 5 28.38 -74.99 -19.11
CA PHE A 5 28.23 -73.96 -18.13
C PHE A 5 27.05 -73.06 -18.54
N TYR A 6 25.97 -73.04 -17.75
CA TYR A 6 24.89 -72.08 -17.86
C TYR A 6 25.29 -70.81 -17.13
N ILE A 7 25.46 -69.75 -17.89
CA ILE A 7 25.61 -68.39 -17.32
C ILE A 7 24.21 -67.81 -17.13
N LEU A 8 23.83 -67.61 -15.86
CA LEU A 8 22.59 -66.99 -15.47
C LEU A 8 22.77 -65.46 -15.50
N LEU A 9 22.25 -64.77 -16.50
CA LEU A 9 22.19 -63.33 -16.58
C LEU A 9 21.08 -62.80 -15.68
N ILE A 10 21.45 -62.23 -14.51
CA ILE A 10 20.53 -61.52 -13.65
C ILE A 10 20.47 -60.06 -14.15
N SER A 11 19.38 -59.70 -14.84
CA SER A 11 19.09 -58.34 -15.20
C SER A 11 18.54 -57.61 -13.99
N ALA A 12 19.37 -56.77 -13.37
CA ALA A 12 18.91 -55.86 -12.33
C ALA A 12 18.12 -54.67 -12.95
N ASN A 13 16.82 -54.70 -12.82
CA ASN A 13 15.96 -53.57 -13.15
C ASN A 13 16.17 -52.51 -12.05
N LEU A 14 16.92 -51.45 -12.35
CA LEU A 14 16.95 -50.26 -11.56
C LEU A 14 15.63 -49.50 -11.78
N ILE A 15 14.69 -49.65 -10.87
CA ILE A 15 13.50 -48.80 -10.79
C ILE A 15 13.99 -47.45 -10.23
N SER A 16 14.21 -46.50 -11.14
CA SER A 16 14.41 -45.10 -10.78
C SER A 16 13.06 -44.56 -10.31
N CYS A 17 12.89 -44.39 -8.99
CA CYS A 17 11.82 -43.57 -8.45
C CYS A 17 12.11 -42.13 -8.83
N VAL A 18 11.54 -41.67 -9.93
CA VAL A 18 11.37 -40.25 -10.20
C VAL A 18 10.27 -39.77 -9.25
N SER A 19 10.68 -39.13 -8.15
CA SER A 19 9.75 -38.33 -7.35
C SER A 19 9.36 -37.12 -8.19
N THR A 20 8.24 -37.20 -8.88
CA THR A 20 7.55 -36.01 -9.37
C THR A 20 7.05 -35.27 -8.12
N ASP A 21 7.80 -34.27 -7.68
CA ASP A 21 7.26 -33.20 -6.84
C ASP A 21 6.16 -32.53 -7.68
N GLU A 22 4.96 -33.07 -7.64
CA GLU A 22 3.77 -32.33 -8.01
C GLU A 22 3.70 -31.15 -7.04
N LYS A 23 4.18 -29.98 -7.49
CA LYS A 23 3.76 -28.71 -6.92
C LYS A 23 2.25 -28.73 -6.93
N LYS A 24 1.67 -29.00 -5.75
CA LYS A 24 0.26 -28.84 -5.49
C LYS A 24 -0.01 -27.36 -5.70
N GLU A 25 -0.37 -26.96 -6.93
CA GLU A 25 -0.91 -25.64 -7.19
C GLU A 25 -2.09 -25.50 -6.21
N SER A 26 -1.90 -24.63 -5.24
CA SER A 26 -2.97 -24.19 -4.38
C SER A 26 -4.02 -23.59 -5.30
N ASN A 27 -5.08 -24.34 -5.62
CA ASN A 27 -6.30 -23.80 -6.19
C ASN A 27 -6.98 -22.91 -5.15
N SER A 28 -6.34 -21.77 -4.85
CA SER A 28 -7.04 -20.67 -4.24
C SER A 28 -7.88 -20.04 -5.35
N ASN A 29 -9.20 -20.13 -5.24
CA ASN A 29 -10.13 -19.33 -6.06
C ASN A 29 -9.97 -17.82 -5.77
N PHE A 30 -8.79 -17.40 -5.33
CA PHE A 30 -8.46 -16.03 -5.02
C PHE A 30 -7.83 -15.44 -6.27
N SER A 31 -8.60 -14.60 -6.95
CA SER A 31 -8.17 -13.89 -8.14
C SER A 31 -7.93 -12.43 -7.77
N PHE A 32 -6.77 -11.90 -8.14
CA PHE A 32 -6.47 -10.48 -8.09
C PHE A 32 -6.84 -9.85 -9.42
N GLU A 33 -8.13 -9.84 -9.74
CA GLU A 33 -8.60 -9.36 -11.04
C GLU A 33 -8.50 -7.83 -11.18
N ASN A 34 -8.44 -7.11 -10.04
CA ASN A 34 -8.40 -5.65 -10.04
C ASN A 34 -7.37 -5.17 -9.01
N SER A 35 -6.20 -4.77 -9.47
CA SER A 35 -5.25 -4.01 -8.67
C SER A 35 -5.72 -2.56 -8.60
N ILE A 36 -5.86 -2.01 -7.39
CA ILE A 36 -6.25 -0.61 -7.16
C ILE A 36 -5.04 0.33 -7.09
N ILE A 37 -3.88 -0.20 -6.71
CA ILE A 37 -2.56 0.43 -6.85
C ILE A 37 -1.62 -0.68 -7.32
N GLU A 38 -0.95 -0.49 -8.46
CA GLU A 38 -0.06 -1.51 -9.02
C GLU A 38 1.27 -0.88 -9.44
N PHE A 39 2.37 -1.37 -8.83
CA PHE A 39 3.75 -0.96 -9.15
C PHE A 39 3.96 0.56 -9.26
N SER A 40 3.18 1.34 -8.51
CA SER A 40 3.32 2.79 -8.54
C SER A 40 4.67 3.21 -7.97
N SER A 41 5.38 4.06 -8.68
CA SER A 41 6.62 4.72 -8.25
C SER A 41 6.45 6.21 -7.96
N THR A 42 5.23 6.71 -8.12
CA THR A 42 4.87 8.11 -7.86
C THR A 42 3.60 8.20 -7.02
N ASP A 43 3.47 9.29 -6.27
CA ASP A 43 2.23 9.66 -5.60
C ASP A 43 1.20 10.27 -6.58
N ASP A 44 0.04 10.66 -6.07
CA ASP A 44 -1.06 11.24 -6.87
C ASP A 44 -0.79 12.67 -7.38
N LEU A 45 0.32 13.29 -6.99
CA LEU A 45 0.82 14.56 -7.55
C LEU A 45 1.99 14.36 -8.52
N GLY A 46 2.44 13.11 -8.72
CA GLY A 46 3.55 12.76 -9.62
C GLY A 46 4.93 12.85 -8.96
N ASN A 47 5.03 13.04 -7.65
CA ASN A 47 6.31 13.02 -6.94
C ASN A 47 6.82 11.58 -6.82
N VAL A 48 8.13 11.39 -7.00
CA VAL A 48 8.76 10.06 -6.87
C VAL A 48 8.68 9.60 -5.42
N LEU A 49 8.31 8.32 -5.25
CA LEU A 49 8.21 7.69 -3.93
C LEU A 49 9.56 7.12 -3.49
N PHE A 50 9.82 7.24 -2.19
CA PHE A 50 11.00 6.65 -1.55
C PHE A 50 10.57 5.85 -0.33
N TYR A 51 11.26 4.75 -0.07
CA TYR A 51 11.14 4.06 1.22
C TYR A 51 11.88 4.85 2.30
N PRO A 52 11.39 4.83 3.55
CA PRO A 52 12.14 5.37 4.68
C PRO A 52 13.52 4.71 4.78
N GLU A 53 14.54 5.50 5.15
CA GLU A 53 15.92 5.00 5.31
C GLU A 53 16.16 4.41 6.70
N GLY A 54 15.36 4.77 7.69
CA GLY A 54 15.49 4.35 9.08
C GLY A 54 14.80 3.02 9.40
N GLU A 55 14.73 2.68 10.69
CA GLU A 55 14.01 1.49 11.16
C GLU A 55 12.52 1.64 10.85
N VAL A 56 11.98 0.70 10.08
CA VAL A 56 10.59 0.76 9.59
C VAL A 56 9.60 0.68 10.76
N ALA A 57 8.58 1.55 10.73
CA ALA A 57 7.43 1.49 11.61
C ALA A 57 6.15 1.75 10.81
N ILE A 58 5.31 0.72 10.69
CA ILE A 58 4.05 0.82 9.95
C ILE A 58 2.91 1.13 10.93
N THR A 59 2.09 2.12 10.60
CA THR A 59 0.86 2.45 11.31
C THR A 59 -0.33 2.34 10.39
N SER A 60 -1.24 1.42 10.67
CA SER A 60 -2.49 1.27 9.91
C SER A 60 -3.67 1.77 10.72
N THR A 61 -4.55 2.54 10.08
CA THR A 61 -5.71 3.15 10.72
C THR A 61 -6.97 2.94 9.90
N ILE A 62 -8.12 2.87 10.59
CA ILE A 62 -9.44 3.08 10.02
C ILE A 62 -9.94 4.42 10.55
N MET A 63 -10.31 5.30 9.64
CA MET A 63 -10.87 6.60 9.94
C MET A 63 -12.39 6.57 9.72
N VAL A 64 -13.15 7.15 10.64
CA VAL A 64 -14.60 7.35 10.53
C VAL A 64 -14.88 8.81 10.80
N TRP A 65 -15.17 9.58 9.76
CA TRP A 65 -15.42 11.01 9.84
C TRP A 65 -16.88 11.34 9.57
N LYS A 66 -17.51 12.03 10.48
CA LYS A 66 -18.90 12.50 10.33
C LYS A 66 -19.02 13.56 9.24
N PRO A 67 -20.21 13.76 8.66
CA PRO A 67 -20.47 14.90 7.81
C PRO A 67 -20.02 16.22 8.43
N GLY A 68 -19.35 17.05 7.65
CA GLY A 68 -18.80 18.34 8.09
C GLY A 68 -17.47 18.27 8.86
N PHE A 69 -16.91 17.07 9.06
CA PHE A 69 -15.58 16.97 9.68
C PHE A 69 -14.50 17.52 8.76
N GLU A 70 -13.57 18.28 9.32
CA GLU A 70 -12.35 18.69 8.63
C GLU A 70 -11.13 18.57 9.54
N THR A 71 -9.97 18.35 8.95
CA THR A 71 -8.70 18.36 9.67
C THR A 71 -8.13 19.78 9.73
N PRO A 72 -7.27 20.12 10.69
CA PRO A 72 -6.37 21.25 10.53
C PRO A 72 -5.42 21.02 9.35
N TRP A 73 -4.75 22.09 8.89
CA TRP A 73 -3.65 22.00 7.95
C TRP A 73 -2.52 21.17 8.55
N HIS A 74 -2.02 20.18 7.79
CA HIS A 74 -0.95 19.30 8.21
C HIS A 74 -0.22 18.70 7.01
N PHE A 75 0.90 18.08 7.25
CA PHE A 75 1.55 17.20 6.27
C PHE A 75 1.97 15.88 6.92
N HIS A 76 2.20 14.87 6.09
CA HIS A 76 2.76 13.60 6.47
C HIS A 76 4.20 13.50 5.94
N PRO A 77 5.21 13.15 6.76
CA PRO A 77 6.57 12.92 6.28
C PRO A 77 6.71 11.63 5.45
N PHE A 78 5.68 10.78 5.46
CA PHE A 78 5.72 9.47 4.83
C PHE A 78 4.48 9.24 3.99
N THR A 79 4.66 8.47 2.91
CA THR A 79 3.54 7.97 2.11
C THR A 79 2.88 6.75 2.74
N GLY A 80 1.75 6.33 2.18
CA GLY A 80 1.07 5.10 2.53
C GLY A 80 -0.16 4.86 1.67
N PRO A 81 -0.46 3.61 1.30
CA PRO A 81 -1.67 3.28 0.59
C PRO A 81 -2.90 3.56 1.45
N ALA A 82 -3.90 4.16 0.81
CA ALA A 82 -5.21 4.46 1.38
C ALA A 82 -6.32 3.89 0.50
N PHE A 83 -7.46 3.58 1.11
CA PHE A 83 -8.62 3.05 0.40
C PHE A 83 -9.91 3.63 1.00
N ILE A 84 -10.78 4.16 0.16
CA ILE A 84 -12.09 4.70 0.55
C ILE A 84 -13.11 3.58 0.60
N VAL A 85 -13.58 3.25 1.79
CA VAL A 85 -14.61 2.22 2.01
C VAL A 85 -16.01 2.77 1.78
N GLN A 86 -16.25 4.01 2.25
CA GLN A 86 -17.56 4.67 2.16
C GLN A 86 -17.40 6.18 2.12
N GLY A 87 -18.28 6.85 1.40
CA GLY A 87 -18.36 8.31 1.35
C GLY A 87 -17.38 8.90 0.33
N GLU A 88 -17.00 10.14 0.58
CA GLU A 88 -16.15 10.93 -0.30
C GLU A 88 -15.16 11.75 0.55
N LEU A 89 -13.87 11.60 0.27
CA LEU A 89 -12.80 12.36 0.88
C LEU A 89 -12.40 13.51 -0.05
N THR A 90 -12.52 14.73 0.39
CA THR A 90 -11.97 15.90 -0.30
C THR A 90 -10.68 16.32 0.37
N VAL A 91 -9.63 16.54 -0.40
CA VAL A 91 -8.30 16.96 0.10
C VAL A 91 -7.85 18.20 -0.66
N ASP A 92 -7.63 19.27 0.10
CA ASP A 92 -7.07 20.53 -0.38
C ASP A 92 -5.57 20.55 -0.10
N PHE A 93 -4.76 20.88 -1.10
CA PHE A 93 -3.30 20.93 -1.03
C PHE A 93 -2.79 22.36 -1.21
N ASP A 94 -1.89 22.76 -0.32
CA ASP A 94 -1.02 23.91 -0.51
C ASP A 94 0.36 23.42 -0.97
N THR A 95 0.63 23.56 -2.25
CA THR A 95 1.86 23.10 -2.91
C THR A 95 2.97 24.13 -2.92
N THR A 96 2.77 25.29 -2.31
CA THR A 96 3.69 26.43 -2.37
C THR A 96 4.33 26.79 -1.03
N SER A 97 3.65 26.53 0.08
CA SER A 97 4.15 26.83 1.40
C SER A 97 5.30 25.92 1.81
N ALA A 98 6.41 26.48 2.27
CA ALA A 98 7.52 25.68 2.78
C ALA A 98 7.11 24.89 4.02
N LEU A 99 7.56 23.64 4.13
CA LEU A 99 7.23 22.77 5.28
C LEU A 99 7.80 23.30 6.60
N SER A 100 8.91 24.01 6.56
CA SER A 100 9.53 24.62 7.75
C SER A 100 8.73 25.80 8.32
N ASN A 101 7.79 26.36 7.56
CA ASN A 101 6.97 27.48 8.00
C ASN A 101 5.64 26.97 8.58
N LEU A 102 5.66 26.59 9.85
CA LEU A 102 4.49 26.06 10.55
C LEU A 102 3.41 27.12 10.82
N GLU A 103 3.81 28.40 10.90
CA GLU A 103 2.97 29.53 11.31
C GLU A 103 2.30 30.26 10.14
N SER A 104 2.73 30.01 8.90
CA SER A 104 2.15 30.69 7.74
C SER A 104 0.72 30.24 7.47
N GLU A 105 -0.10 31.17 7.03
CA GLU A 105 -1.39 30.85 6.44
C GLU A 105 -1.18 29.91 5.23
N LYS A 106 -2.01 28.87 5.14
CA LYS A 106 -1.99 27.90 4.05
C LYS A 106 -3.16 28.17 3.12
N THR A 107 -2.89 28.15 1.82
CA THR A 107 -3.89 28.41 0.78
C THR A 107 -4.03 27.23 -0.15
N PRO A 108 -5.25 26.71 -0.38
CA PRO A 108 -5.46 25.62 -1.36
C PRO A 108 -5.08 26.05 -2.78
N HIS A 109 -4.21 25.27 -3.42
CA HIS A 109 -3.83 25.44 -4.84
C HIS A 109 -4.35 24.31 -5.69
N LEU A 110 -4.63 23.16 -5.08
CA LEU A 110 -5.15 21.98 -5.74
C LEU A 110 -6.12 21.27 -4.80
N THR A 111 -7.22 20.79 -5.35
CA THR A 111 -8.18 19.94 -4.63
C THR A 111 -8.30 18.60 -5.34
N LYS A 112 -8.25 17.50 -4.60
CA LYS A 112 -8.56 16.16 -5.07
C LYS A 112 -9.74 15.59 -4.30
N VAL A 113 -10.51 14.75 -4.99
CA VAL A 113 -11.69 14.07 -4.42
C VAL A 113 -11.56 12.58 -4.69
N PHE A 114 -11.64 11.79 -3.62
CA PHE A 114 -11.60 10.32 -3.66
C PHE A 114 -12.92 9.77 -3.16
N LYS A 115 -13.49 8.82 -3.91
CA LYS A 115 -14.83 8.24 -3.65
C LYS A 115 -14.73 6.80 -3.18
N ALA A 116 -15.81 6.27 -2.64
CA ALA A 116 -15.91 4.86 -2.27
C ALA A 116 -15.46 3.95 -3.43
N GLY A 117 -14.51 3.07 -3.16
CA GLY A 117 -13.85 2.20 -4.13
C GLY A 117 -12.52 2.74 -4.66
N ASP A 118 -12.20 4.02 -4.47
CA ASP A 118 -10.93 4.58 -4.88
C ASP A 118 -9.82 4.19 -3.89
N SER A 119 -8.63 3.99 -4.45
CA SER A 119 -7.36 3.95 -3.72
C SER A 119 -6.47 5.10 -4.15
N PHE A 120 -5.62 5.53 -3.22
CA PHE A 120 -4.62 6.55 -3.50
C PHE A 120 -3.38 6.34 -2.61
N LEU A 121 -2.28 6.95 -3.00
CA LEU A 121 -1.09 7.06 -2.18
C LEU A 121 -1.11 8.40 -1.45
N ALA A 122 -1.07 8.35 -0.13
CA ALA A 122 -0.97 9.55 0.68
C ALA A 122 0.31 10.32 0.30
N ILE A 123 0.14 11.59 -0.03
CA ILE A 123 1.19 12.44 -0.58
C ILE A 123 2.08 12.92 0.56
N PRO A 124 3.37 12.56 0.57
CA PRO A 124 4.30 13.03 1.59
C PRO A 124 4.73 14.48 1.33
N ASP A 125 5.13 15.15 2.40
CA ASP A 125 5.79 16.47 2.37
C ASP A 125 5.03 17.55 1.58
N VAL A 126 3.70 17.52 1.63
CA VAL A 126 2.83 18.57 1.10
C VAL A 126 1.78 18.93 2.12
N TRP A 127 1.64 20.24 2.40
CA TRP A 127 0.59 20.77 3.26
C TRP A 127 -0.78 20.42 2.68
N HIS A 128 -1.64 19.85 3.51
CA HIS A 128 -3.01 19.54 3.10
C HIS A 128 -4.00 19.62 4.25
N LYS A 129 -5.26 19.75 3.87
CA LYS A 129 -6.41 19.77 4.74
C LYS A 129 -7.47 18.86 4.12
N SER A 130 -8.06 18.00 4.92
CA SER A 130 -8.98 16.98 4.45
C SER A 130 -10.36 17.15 5.03
N HIS A 131 -11.41 16.86 4.23
CA HIS A 131 -12.80 17.14 4.57
C HIS A 131 -13.73 15.98 4.23
N ASN A 132 -14.80 15.85 5.01
CA ASN A 132 -15.99 15.12 4.62
C ASN A 132 -17.13 16.13 4.35
N TYR A 133 -17.27 16.57 3.11
CA TYR A 133 -18.38 17.44 2.69
C TYR A 133 -19.65 16.66 2.36
N GLY A 134 -19.62 15.34 2.39
CA GLY A 134 -20.75 14.47 2.10
C GLY A 134 -21.82 14.49 3.19
N SER A 135 -22.97 13.87 2.91
CA SER A 135 -24.09 13.72 3.85
C SER A 135 -24.04 12.42 4.67
N LYS A 136 -23.04 11.57 4.41
CA LYS A 136 -22.82 10.28 5.09
C LYS A 136 -21.45 10.26 5.76
N ASP A 137 -21.27 9.30 6.68
CA ASP A 137 -19.94 9.05 7.24
C ASP A 137 -18.97 8.70 6.11
N LEU A 138 -17.79 9.33 6.14
CA LEU A 138 -16.64 8.92 5.35
C LEU A 138 -15.89 7.86 6.15
N ILE A 139 -15.66 6.70 5.53
CA ILE A 139 -14.89 5.60 6.12
C ILE A 139 -13.75 5.26 5.16
N PHE A 140 -12.54 5.30 5.64
CA PHE A 140 -11.35 4.96 4.85
C PHE A 140 -10.24 4.36 5.70
N THR A 141 -9.34 3.66 5.05
CA THR A 141 -8.13 3.13 5.67
C THR A 141 -6.91 3.84 5.11
N VAL A 142 -5.86 3.94 5.92
CA VAL A 142 -4.54 4.34 5.46
C VAL A 142 -3.47 3.60 6.26
N SER A 143 -2.41 3.15 5.57
CA SER A 143 -1.28 2.45 6.18
C SER A 143 0.00 3.25 5.91
N TRP A 144 0.46 3.99 6.91
CA TRP A 144 1.66 4.83 6.82
C TRP A 144 2.92 3.98 6.86
N LEU A 145 3.81 4.18 5.89
CA LEU A 145 5.12 3.54 5.80
C LEU A 145 6.18 4.45 6.45
N GLY A 146 6.17 4.49 7.76
CA GLY A 146 6.97 5.43 8.53
C GLY A 146 8.26 4.87 9.11
N GLU A 147 8.91 5.69 9.92
CA GLU A 147 10.13 5.35 10.66
C GLU A 147 9.89 5.38 12.18
N LYS A 148 10.52 4.47 12.89
CA LYS A 148 10.45 4.39 14.34
C LYS A 148 10.94 5.70 15.00
N GLY A 149 10.13 6.22 15.90
CA GLY A 149 10.44 7.46 16.63
C GLY A 149 10.17 8.75 15.86
N LYS A 150 9.74 8.68 14.60
CA LYS A 150 9.33 9.86 13.84
C LYS A 150 7.80 10.01 13.80
N PRO A 151 7.27 11.24 13.80
CA PRO A 151 5.83 11.46 13.72
C PRO A 151 5.33 11.10 12.33
N ILE A 152 4.11 10.54 12.25
CA ILE A 152 3.43 10.31 10.98
C ILE A 152 2.66 11.55 10.49
N LYS A 153 2.54 12.58 11.31
CA LYS A 153 1.82 13.81 10.99
C LYS A 153 2.45 15.01 11.70
N VAL A 154 2.58 16.13 11.01
CA VAL A 154 3.01 17.43 11.52
C VAL A 154 1.90 18.45 11.28
N LEU A 155 1.48 19.17 12.31
CA LEU A 155 0.43 20.18 12.23
C LEU A 155 1.01 21.56 11.89
N SER A 156 0.22 22.38 11.20
CA SER A 156 0.40 23.83 11.19
C SER A 156 -0.04 24.39 12.55
N ASN A 157 0.67 25.38 13.09
CA ASN A 157 0.32 26.07 14.31
C ASN A 157 -0.79 27.10 14.08
#